data_430a46d21030241c2e309d649d130f10
#
_entry.id   430a46d21030241c2e309d649d130f10
#
_cell.length_a   1.000
_cell.length_b   1.000
_cell.length_c   1.000
_cell.angle_alpha   90.00
_cell.angle_beta   90.00
_cell.angle_gamma   90.00
#
_symmetry.space_group_name_H-M   'P 1'
#
loop_
_entity.id
_entity.type
_entity.pdbx_description
1 polymer ?
#
loop_
_entity_poly.entity_id
_entity_poly.type
_entity_poly.pdbx_seq_one_letter_code
_entity_poly.pdbx_strand_id
1 'polypeptide(L)'
;MKSLAAHGLALGLPAGWEGRIQRRGTTVAAEQTNAVVHLANFALPEQRDDFGGGVTPAMRSRDVFVVLFEYGPESLGTPLFASKGVPRVTAAMFGSKRLQRPLPGQLGCQHFFTANGRPFCLYVVAGSRAYLPRIVAEVNAVLANLDVQP
;
A
#
# COMPACT_ATOMS: atom_id res chain seq x y z
N MET A 1 -18.59 -7.75 1.51
CA MET A 1 -17.19 -7.36 1.70
C MET A 1 -16.32 -8.59 1.47
N LYS A 2 -15.31 -8.45 0.64
CA LYS A 2 -14.37 -9.53 0.35
C LYS A 2 -13.29 -9.54 1.43
N SER A 3 -12.96 -10.71 1.97
CA SER A 3 -11.89 -10.88 2.94
C SER A 3 -10.63 -11.39 2.28
N LEU A 4 -9.49 -10.86 2.69
CA LEU A 4 -8.17 -11.22 2.18
C LEU A 4 -7.26 -11.47 3.38
N ALA A 5 -6.60 -12.63 3.42
CA ALA A 5 -5.72 -12.98 4.52
C ALA A 5 -4.59 -13.86 4.04
N ALA A 6 -3.36 -13.46 4.35
CA ALA A 6 -2.14 -14.24 4.09
C ALA A 6 -0.96 -13.62 4.85
N HIS A 7 0.01 -14.44 5.17
CA HIS A 7 1.31 -14.00 5.74
C HIS A 7 1.16 -13.11 6.98
N GLY A 8 0.16 -13.40 7.82
CA GLY A 8 -0.09 -12.63 9.04
C GLY A 8 -0.79 -11.30 8.82
N LEU A 9 -1.28 -11.04 7.63
CA LEU A 9 -2.04 -9.83 7.29
C LEU A 9 -3.46 -10.22 6.92
N ALA A 10 -4.44 -9.45 7.40
CA ALA A 10 -5.84 -9.68 7.08
C ALA A 10 -6.56 -8.35 6.90
N LEU A 11 -7.44 -8.27 5.93
CA LEU A 11 -8.25 -7.08 5.71
C LEU A 11 -9.53 -7.40 4.94
N GLY A 12 -10.52 -6.53 5.10
CA GLY A 12 -11.74 -6.56 4.31
C GLY A 12 -11.71 -5.51 3.22
N LEU A 13 -12.08 -5.91 2.01
CA LEU A 13 -12.09 -5.01 0.85
C LEU A 13 -13.53 -4.57 0.57
N PRO A 14 -13.76 -3.27 0.38
CA PRO A 14 -15.06 -2.76 -0.06
C PRO A 14 -15.42 -3.30 -1.45
N ALA A 15 -16.69 -3.18 -1.81
CA ALA A 15 -17.15 -3.55 -3.14
C ALA A 15 -16.37 -2.76 -4.20
N GLY A 16 -15.99 -3.44 -5.28
CA GLY A 16 -15.22 -2.83 -6.37
C GLY A 16 -13.71 -2.80 -6.16
N TRP A 17 -13.25 -3.23 -5.00
CA TRP A 17 -11.81 -3.32 -4.74
C TRP A 17 -11.27 -4.71 -5.02
N GLU A 18 -10.03 -4.76 -5.49
CA GLU A 18 -9.23 -5.98 -5.61
C GLU A 18 -8.00 -5.88 -4.74
N GLY A 19 -7.49 -7.03 -4.32
CA GLY A 19 -6.29 -7.09 -3.53
C GLY A 19 -5.53 -8.38 -3.70
N ARG A 20 -4.22 -8.31 -3.47
CA ARG A 20 -3.32 -9.46 -3.43
C ARG A 20 -2.34 -9.27 -2.28
N ILE A 21 -2.11 -10.34 -1.54
CA ILE A 21 -1.02 -10.41 -0.56
C ILE A 21 -0.06 -11.46 -1.06
N GLN A 22 1.16 -11.06 -1.34
CA GLN A 22 2.17 -11.96 -1.89
C GLN A 22 3.47 -11.79 -1.11
N ARG A 23 4.36 -12.75 -1.26
CA ARG A 23 5.72 -12.63 -0.76
C ARG A 23 6.60 -12.05 -1.84
N ARG A 24 7.52 -11.20 -1.41
CA ARG A 24 8.53 -10.67 -2.30
C ARG A 24 9.41 -11.81 -2.82
N GLY A 25 9.78 -11.70 -4.11
CA GLY A 25 10.46 -12.72 -4.86
C GLY A 25 11.63 -13.39 -4.22
N THR A 26 11.79 -14.58 -4.64
CA THR A 26 12.67 -15.59 -4.19
C THR A 26 14.12 -15.30 -4.48
N THR A 27 14.84 -14.93 -3.46
CA THR A 27 16.25 -15.17 -3.44
C THR A 27 16.54 -16.25 -2.39
N VAL A 28 17.75 -16.70 -2.36
CA VAL A 28 18.25 -17.80 -1.54
C VAL A 28 18.01 -17.62 -0.04
N ALA A 29 17.63 -16.43 0.38
CA ALA A 29 17.25 -16.14 1.75
C ALA A 29 15.72 -16.30 1.92
N ALA A 30 15.20 -17.42 1.49
CA ALA A 30 13.79 -17.76 1.50
C ALA A 30 13.14 -17.68 2.89
N GLU A 31 13.93 -17.53 3.94
CA GLU A 31 13.45 -17.42 5.31
C GLU A 31 13.00 -16.01 5.68
N GLN A 32 13.29 -15.02 4.83
CA GLN A 32 12.92 -13.62 5.05
C GLN A 32 11.97 -13.13 3.96
N THR A 33 10.90 -13.86 3.76
CA THR A 33 9.90 -13.49 2.77
C THR A 33 8.99 -12.42 3.35
N ASN A 34 9.31 -11.20 3.02
CA ASN A 34 8.51 -10.06 3.41
C ASN A 34 7.25 -9.98 2.55
N ALA A 35 6.15 -9.61 3.16
CA ALA A 35 4.88 -9.51 2.46
C ALA A 35 4.80 -8.22 1.64
N VAL A 36 4.15 -8.31 0.49
CA VAL A 36 3.75 -7.15 -0.31
C VAL A 36 2.26 -7.24 -0.56
N VAL A 37 1.53 -6.19 -0.19
CA VAL A 37 0.09 -6.09 -0.40
C VAL A 37 -0.15 -5.08 -1.52
N HIS A 38 -0.94 -5.48 -2.51
CA HIS A 38 -1.45 -4.58 -3.55
C HIS A 38 -2.96 -4.52 -3.46
N LEU A 39 -3.50 -3.32 -3.35
CA LEU A 39 -4.94 -3.07 -3.28
C LEU A 39 -5.31 -1.99 -4.28
N ALA A 40 -6.47 -2.11 -4.90
CA ALA A 40 -6.92 -1.11 -5.86
C ALA A 40 -8.44 -1.10 -5.94
N ASN A 41 -9.01 0.06 -6.27
CA ASN A 41 -10.43 0.17 -6.57
C ASN A 41 -10.74 -0.09 -8.06
N PHE A 42 -9.84 -0.79 -8.72
CA PHE A 42 -9.96 -1.21 -10.12
C PHE A 42 -9.27 -2.58 -10.29
N ALA A 43 -9.39 -3.18 -11.47
CA ALA A 43 -8.80 -4.50 -11.73
C ALA A 43 -7.28 -4.42 -11.77
N LEU A 44 -6.63 -5.18 -10.89
CA LEU A 44 -5.17 -5.24 -10.84
C LEU A 44 -4.63 -6.08 -11.99
N PRO A 45 -3.67 -5.59 -12.80
CA PRO A 45 -2.99 -6.42 -13.76
C PRO A 45 -2.13 -7.47 -13.06
N GLU A 46 -2.02 -8.66 -13.66
CA GLU A 46 -1.20 -9.72 -13.09
C GLU A 46 0.29 -9.40 -13.15
N GLN A 47 0.72 -8.77 -14.24
CA GLN A 47 2.10 -8.35 -14.44
C GLN A 47 2.29 -6.98 -13.83
N ARG A 48 2.90 -6.94 -12.64
CA ARG A 48 3.13 -5.68 -11.93
C ARG A 48 4.35 -5.78 -11.02
N ASP A 49 5.03 -4.66 -10.83
CA ASP A 49 6.14 -4.53 -9.90
C ASP A 49 5.64 -4.20 -8.48
N ASP A 50 6.51 -4.30 -7.49
CA ASP A 50 6.17 -4.10 -6.09
C ASP A 50 5.55 -2.73 -5.81
N PHE A 51 6.01 -1.67 -6.47
CA PHE A 51 5.52 -0.30 -6.28
C PHE A 51 4.72 0.23 -7.47
N GLY A 52 4.05 -0.65 -8.20
CA GLY A 52 3.06 -0.26 -9.20
C GLY A 52 3.55 -0.16 -10.62
N GLY A 53 4.73 -0.66 -10.94
CA GLY A 53 5.13 -0.83 -12.33
C GLY A 53 4.11 -1.72 -13.04
N GLY A 54 3.60 -1.27 -14.18
CA GLY A 54 2.53 -1.93 -14.90
C GLY A 54 1.11 -1.58 -14.42
N VAL A 55 0.97 -0.87 -13.31
CA VAL A 55 -0.33 -0.48 -12.73
C VAL A 55 -0.62 0.98 -12.98
N THR A 56 0.27 1.87 -12.54
CA THR A 56 -0.01 3.31 -12.49
C THR A 56 -0.22 3.96 -13.86
N PRO A 57 0.40 3.50 -14.97
CA PRO A 57 0.13 4.11 -16.28
C PRO A 57 -1.30 3.93 -16.76
N ALA A 58 -2.00 2.89 -16.29
CA ALA A 58 -3.38 2.59 -16.70
C ALA A 58 -4.43 3.22 -15.78
N MET A 59 -4.01 3.87 -14.69
CA MET A 59 -4.93 4.47 -13.73
C MET A 59 -5.65 5.69 -14.29
N ARG A 60 -6.91 5.80 -13.92
CA ARG A 60 -7.78 6.93 -14.27
C ARG A 60 -7.92 7.86 -13.06
N SER A 61 -8.61 8.99 -13.25
CA SER A 61 -8.69 10.05 -12.25
C SER A 61 -9.33 9.61 -10.92
N ARG A 62 -10.24 8.64 -10.95
CA ARG A 62 -10.90 8.10 -9.75
C ARG A 62 -10.14 6.96 -9.10
N ASP A 63 -9.11 6.46 -9.75
CA ASP A 63 -8.43 5.25 -9.33
C ASP A 63 -7.48 5.53 -8.18
N VAL A 64 -7.34 4.54 -7.32
CA VAL A 64 -6.34 4.55 -6.25
C VAL A 64 -5.68 3.18 -6.19
N PHE A 65 -4.36 3.20 -6.03
CA PHE A 65 -3.55 2.01 -5.87
C PHE A 65 -2.80 2.10 -4.55
N VAL A 66 -2.89 1.06 -3.73
CA VAL A 66 -2.29 1.02 -2.39
C VAL A 66 -1.29 -0.12 -2.32
N VAL A 67 -0.10 0.19 -1.87
CA VAL A 67 0.95 -0.79 -1.59
C VAL A 67 1.25 -0.77 -0.11
N LEU A 68 1.31 -1.94 0.50
CA LEU A 68 1.87 -2.12 1.82
C LEU A 68 3.07 -3.06 1.65
N PHE A 69 4.26 -2.54 1.88
CA PHE A 69 5.51 -3.25 1.62
C PHE A 69 6.22 -3.50 2.95
N GLU A 70 6.42 -4.77 3.28
CA GLU A 70 7.12 -5.13 4.50
C GLU A 70 8.62 -5.17 4.29
N TYR A 71 9.36 -4.51 5.19
CA TYR A 71 10.82 -4.52 5.20
C TYR A 71 11.34 -5.62 6.13
N GLY A 72 12.62 -5.93 6.01
CA GLY A 72 13.26 -6.93 6.86
C GLY A 72 13.36 -6.49 8.32
N PRO A 73 13.56 -7.45 9.25
CA PRO A 73 13.61 -7.15 10.68
C PRO A 73 14.78 -6.23 11.07
N GLU A 74 15.81 -6.13 10.25
CA GLU A 74 16.90 -5.18 10.47
C GLU A 74 16.46 -3.71 10.45
N SER A 75 15.29 -3.43 9.87
CA SER A 75 14.71 -2.08 9.86
C SER A 75 14.06 -1.69 11.17
N LEU A 76 13.73 -2.66 12.02
CA LEU A 76 13.09 -2.40 13.31
C LEU A 76 13.98 -1.55 14.20
N GLY A 77 13.35 -0.58 14.89
CA GLY A 77 14.05 0.30 15.79
C GLY A 77 14.82 1.43 15.12
N THR A 78 14.82 1.50 13.80
CA THR A 78 15.45 2.61 13.09
C THR A 78 14.52 3.83 13.07
N PRO A 79 15.07 5.06 12.97
CA PRO A 79 14.23 6.27 12.98
C PRO A 79 13.16 6.32 11.89
N LEU A 80 13.44 5.75 10.72
CA LEU A 80 12.50 5.75 9.60
C LEU A 80 11.19 5.03 9.96
N PHE A 81 11.26 4.00 10.80
CA PHE A 81 10.11 3.17 11.18
C PHE A 81 9.62 3.46 12.60
N ALA A 82 9.92 4.65 13.13
CA ALA A 82 9.58 5.02 14.51
C ALA A 82 8.07 5.21 14.74
N SER A 83 7.31 5.56 13.70
CA SER A 83 5.87 5.70 13.79
C SER A 83 5.22 4.35 14.08
N LYS A 84 4.29 4.30 15.03
CA LYS A 84 3.68 3.06 15.51
C LYS A 84 2.23 2.92 15.08
N GLY A 85 1.87 1.72 14.64
CA GLY A 85 0.51 1.37 14.28
C GLY A 85 0.16 1.68 12.83
N VAL A 86 -0.92 1.07 12.35
CA VAL A 86 -1.42 1.29 11.00
C VAL A 86 -1.85 2.74 10.86
N PRO A 87 -1.32 3.49 9.88
CA PRO A 87 -1.58 4.92 9.78
C PRO A 87 -2.95 5.25 9.21
N ARG A 88 -3.35 6.50 9.40
CA ARG A 88 -4.38 7.16 8.60
C ARG A 88 -3.70 8.12 7.65
N VAL A 89 -4.26 8.30 6.47
CA VAL A 89 -3.75 9.28 5.52
C VAL A 89 -4.61 10.53 5.48
N THR A 90 -4.00 11.64 5.12
CA THR A 90 -4.69 12.92 4.90
C THR A 90 -4.33 13.44 3.52
N ALA A 91 -5.14 14.34 2.98
CA ALA A 91 -4.86 14.94 1.67
C ALA A 91 -3.52 15.66 1.64
N ALA A 92 -3.11 16.27 2.76
CA ALA A 92 -1.83 16.99 2.86
C ALA A 92 -0.60 16.08 2.69
N MET A 93 -0.75 14.78 2.89
CA MET A 93 0.33 13.81 2.73
C MET A 93 0.60 13.47 1.26
N PHE A 94 -0.29 13.85 0.35
CA PHE A 94 -0.17 13.52 -1.07
C PHE A 94 0.51 14.64 -1.84
N GLY A 95 1.40 14.26 -2.76
CA GLY A 95 2.08 15.20 -3.64
C GLY A 95 2.67 14.51 -4.85
N SER A 96 2.90 15.26 -5.92
CA SER A 96 3.47 14.73 -7.16
C SER A 96 4.92 14.28 -6.99
N LYS A 97 5.64 14.85 -6.04
CA LYS A 97 7.06 14.53 -5.78
C LYS A 97 7.24 13.26 -4.95
N ARG A 98 6.16 12.69 -4.45
CA ARG A 98 6.21 11.48 -3.61
C ARG A 98 5.91 10.21 -4.39
N LEU A 99 5.84 10.30 -5.70
CA LEU A 99 5.63 9.16 -6.58
C LEU A 99 6.94 8.45 -6.87
N GLN A 100 6.93 7.13 -6.83
CA GLN A 100 8.04 6.31 -7.31
C GLN A 100 8.23 6.46 -8.80
N ARG A 101 7.12 6.64 -9.53
CA ARG A 101 7.08 6.88 -10.98
C ARG A 101 6.22 8.09 -11.24
N PRO A 102 6.80 9.28 -11.41
CA PRO A 102 6.00 10.48 -11.67
C PRO A 102 5.25 10.38 -13.00
N LEU A 103 3.94 10.49 -12.91
CA LEU A 103 3.06 10.54 -14.07
C LEU A 103 2.16 11.76 -13.95
N PRO A 104 1.85 12.45 -15.07
CA PRO A 104 1.06 13.68 -15.02
C PRO A 104 -0.28 13.48 -14.33
N GLY A 105 -0.62 14.37 -13.41
CA GLY A 105 -1.90 14.37 -12.71
C GLY A 105 -1.97 13.44 -11.50
N GLN A 106 -1.08 12.49 -11.37
CA GLN A 106 -1.07 11.56 -10.24
C GLN A 106 -0.38 12.16 -9.02
N LEU A 107 -0.82 11.73 -7.84
CA LEU A 107 -0.25 12.15 -6.56
C LEU A 107 0.13 10.91 -5.76
N GLY A 108 1.24 10.99 -5.04
CA GLY A 108 1.73 9.92 -4.18
C GLY A 108 1.73 10.29 -2.73
N CYS A 109 1.54 9.29 -1.88
CA CYS A 109 1.71 9.36 -0.44
C CYS A 109 2.63 8.22 -0.02
N GLN A 110 3.60 8.51 0.84
CA GLN A 110 4.51 7.51 1.35
C GLN A 110 4.65 7.68 2.85
N HIS A 111 4.48 6.60 3.61
CA HIS A 111 4.55 6.64 5.06
C HIS A 111 5.15 5.34 5.60
N PHE A 112 6.22 5.47 6.39
CA PHE A 112 6.89 4.34 7.02
C PHE A 112 6.41 4.18 8.46
N PHE A 113 6.17 2.94 8.89
CA PHE A 113 5.67 2.67 10.23
C PHE A 113 6.00 1.25 10.68
N THR A 114 5.83 1.01 11.97
CA THR A 114 5.94 -0.32 12.57
C THR A 114 4.59 -0.69 13.18
N ALA A 115 4.08 -1.87 12.86
CA ALA A 115 2.86 -2.40 13.45
C ALA A 115 3.11 -3.83 13.92
N ASN A 116 2.83 -4.08 15.19
CA ASN A 116 3.02 -5.39 15.84
C ASN A 116 4.41 -6.00 15.58
N GLY A 117 5.45 -5.17 15.67
CA GLY A 117 6.82 -5.60 15.49
C GLY A 117 7.24 -5.84 14.05
N ARG A 118 6.47 -5.36 13.08
CA ARG A 118 6.75 -5.52 11.66
C ARG A 118 6.88 -4.16 10.99
N PRO A 119 7.98 -3.91 10.25
CA PRO A 119 8.21 -2.60 9.62
C PRO A 119 7.64 -2.56 8.20
N PHE A 120 6.87 -1.51 7.91
CA PHE A 120 6.19 -1.35 6.62
C PHE A 120 6.40 0.02 6.02
N CYS A 121 6.29 0.08 4.70
CA CYS A 121 6.03 1.31 3.95
C CYS A 121 4.62 1.23 3.38
N LEU A 122 3.80 2.23 3.69
CA LEU A 122 2.55 2.45 2.99
C LEU A 122 2.83 3.39 1.81
N TYR A 123 2.50 2.95 0.61
CA TYR A 123 2.64 3.75 -0.60
C TYR A 123 1.29 3.81 -1.31
N VAL A 124 0.79 5.01 -1.57
CA VAL A 124 -0.52 5.21 -2.18
C VAL A 124 -0.36 6.09 -3.41
N VAL A 125 -0.93 5.67 -4.53
CA VAL A 125 -1.01 6.49 -5.73
C VAL A 125 -2.46 6.86 -5.97
N ALA A 126 -2.74 8.17 -5.99
CA ALA A 126 -4.06 8.72 -6.31
C ALA A 126 -4.08 9.16 -7.77
N GLY A 127 -5.15 8.83 -8.49
CA GLY A 127 -5.25 9.13 -9.91
C GLY A 127 -5.35 10.61 -10.24
N SER A 128 -5.89 11.42 -9.33
CA SER A 128 -6.00 12.86 -9.54
C SER A 128 -6.23 13.61 -8.23
N ARG A 129 -5.94 14.90 -8.24
CA ARG A 129 -6.26 15.79 -7.13
C ARG A 129 -7.77 16.02 -6.99
N ALA A 130 -8.50 16.01 -8.11
CA ALA A 130 -9.94 16.27 -8.09
C ALA A 130 -10.71 15.26 -7.25
N TYR A 131 -10.27 14.01 -7.23
CA TYR A 131 -10.92 12.94 -6.45
C TYR A 131 -10.20 12.64 -5.14
N LEU A 132 -9.19 13.44 -4.77
CA LEU A 132 -8.36 13.15 -3.61
C LEU A 132 -9.15 13.05 -2.29
N PRO A 133 -10.13 13.92 -1.98
CA PRO A 133 -10.90 13.77 -0.74
C PRO A 133 -11.62 12.43 -0.65
N ARG A 134 -12.21 11.99 -1.74
CA ARG A 134 -12.88 10.69 -1.83
C ARG A 134 -11.88 9.54 -1.70
N ILE A 135 -10.74 9.65 -2.40
CA ILE A 135 -9.68 8.65 -2.36
C ILE A 135 -9.15 8.50 -0.94
N VAL A 136 -8.91 9.60 -0.25
CA VAL A 136 -8.45 9.58 1.15
C VAL A 136 -9.44 8.82 2.04
N ALA A 137 -10.74 9.09 1.89
CA ALA A 137 -11.77 8.41 2.67
C ALA A 137 -11.79 6.91 2.38
N GLU A 138 -11.67 6.52 1.11
CA GLU A 138 -11.63 5.10 0.73
C GLU A 138 -10.40 4.39 1.29
N VAL A 139 -9.24 5.00 1.17
CA VAL A 139 -7.99 4.43 1.70
C VAL A 139 -8.07 4.26 3.21
N ASN A 140 -8.56 5.26 3.93
CA ASN A 140 -8.69 5.16 5.38
C ASN A 140 -9.68 4.09 5.80
N ALA A 141 -10.76 3.88 5.05
CA ALA A 141 -11.70 2.80 5.32
C ALA A 141 -11.03 1.43 5.17
N VAL A 142 -10.20 1.25 4.16
CA VAL A 142 -9.45 0.01 3.97
C VAL A 142 -8.40 -0.19 5.06
N LEU A 143 -7.64 0.86 5.39
CA LEU A 143 -6.61 0.79 6.43
C LEU A 143 -7.20 0.48 7.81
N ALA A 144 -8.41 0.98 8.10
CA ALA A 144 -9.08 0.71 9.37
C ALA A 144 -9.43 -0.77 9.56
N ASN A 145 -9.52 -1.52 8.45
CA ASN A 145 -9.81 -2.95 8.47
C ASN A 145 -8.55 -3.82 8.43
N LEU A 146 -7.37 -3.22 8.36
CA LEU A 146 -6.14 -3.99 8.27
C LEU A 146 -5.73 -4.48 9.66
N ASP A 147 -5.55 -5.79 9.77
CA ASP A 147 -5.04 -6.46 10.96
C ASP A 147 -3.65 -7.03 10.66
N VAL A 148 -2.70 -6.66 11.48
CA VAL A 148 -1.30 -7.11 11.35
C VAL A 148 -1.00 -8.02 12.53
N GLN A 149 -0.77 -9.31 12.25
CA GLN A 149 -0.34 -10.27 13.26
C GLN A 149 1.17 -10.12 13.49
N PRO A 150 1.64 -10.39 14.71
CA PRO A 150 3.08 -10.34 15.00
C PRO A 150 3.92 -11.26 14.13
#